data_da7d7c3521fb3aa3da6def562ea33a81
#
_entry.id   da7d7c3521fb3aa3da6def562ea33a81
#
_cell.length_a   1.000
_cell.length_b   1.000
_cell.length_c   1.000
_cell.angle_alpha   90.00
_cell.angle_beta   90.00
_cell.angle_gamma   90.00
#
_symmetry.space_group_name_H-M   'P 1'
#
loop_
_entity.id
_entity.type
_entity.pdbx_description
1 polymer ?
#
loop_
_entity_poly.entity_id
_entity_poly.type
_entity_poly.pdbx_seq_one_letter_code
_entity_poly.pdbx_strand_id
1 'polypeptide(L)'
;MISLDENKALLGKKLSIDKVTNPENDNETLLNVEDIILDRLVPLHTSVNTSISYQKLKDSAGAITSENFDTSLEDLVAQSLIQSPDGENYHITEYGINIAHKKIEEIYSTNIKRAEKVNEELALRYHNDIFQEGKLEVADEILSPDFVIHNPSLPEELRKGPEGVKKYASAIIESVSDRKLVQNDIFAKGDKVLIRWTNSGTNMGLYNKTLFGNKPTGKQYVATGFDQFLISNGKIIEMWQQYNYDSWP
;
A
#
# COMPACT_ATOMS: atom_id res chain seq x y z
N MET A 1 -21.95 -9.19 -1.98
CA MET A 1 -21.96 -10.41 -1.13
C MET A 1 -20.75 -11.23 -1.53
N ILE A 2 -19.71 -11.23 -0.71
CA ILE A 2 -18.53 -12.06 -0.89
C ILE A 2 -18.94 -13.49 -0.53
N SER A 3 -18.57 -14.47 -1.34
CA SER A 3 -18.99 -15.86 -1.12
C SER A 3 -18.31 -16.45 0.13
N LEU A 4 -18.95 -17.47 0.75
CA LEU A 4 -18.41 -18.18 1.91
C LEU A 4 -17.00 -18.78 1.65
N ASP A 5 -16.68 -19.10 0.40
CA ASP A 5 -15.38 -19.66 0.00
C ASP A 5 -14.30 -18.60 -0.16
N GLU A 6 -14.65 -17.36 -0.54
CA GLU A 6 -13.73 -16.22 -0.51
C GLU A 6 -13.41 -15.79 0.91
N ASN A 7 -14.38 -15.86 1.84
CA ASN A 7 -14.14 -15.68 3.27
C ASN A 7 -13.22 -16.74 3.88
N LYS A 8 -13.32 -18.01 3.44
CA LYS A 8 -12.39 -19.09 3.87
C LYS A 8 -10.97 -18.85 3.36
N ALA A 9 -10.81 -18.32 2.16
CA ALA A 9 -9.50 -17.97 1.59
C ALA A 9 -8.87 -16.75 2.29
N LEU A 10 -9.68 -15.79 2.75
CA LEU A 10 -9.25 -14.64 3.57
C LEU A 10 -8.85 -15.05 4.98
N LEU A 11 -9.60 -15.95 5.63
CA LEU A 11 -9.29 -16.52 6.96
C LEU A 11 -8.10 -17.47 6.91
N GLY A 12 -7.84 -18.13 5.78
CA GLY A 12 -6.69 -19.05 5.60
C GLY A 12 -5.35 -18.36 5.36
N LYS A 13 -5.31 -17.09 5.01
CA LYS A 13 -4.10 -16.27 5.09
C LYS A 13 -3.89 -15.86 6.54
N LYS A 14 -3.28 -16.77 7.31
CA LYS A 14 -2.73 -16.54 8.63
C LYS A 14 -2.23 -15.11 8.71
N LEU A 15 -2.96 -14.23 9.39
CA LEU A 15 -2.41 -13.00 9.94
C LEU A 15 -1.25 -13.50 10.83
N SER A 16 -0.02 -13.46 10.32
CA SER A 16 1.11 -13.80 11.14
C SER A 16 1.28 -12.63 12.10
N ILE A 17 0.70 -12.78 13.28
CA ILE A 17 0.86 -11.88 14.43
C ILE A 17 2.35 -11.64 14.73
N ASP A 18 3.23 -12.52 14.27
CA ASP A 18 4.69 -12.42 14.39
C ASP A 18 5.32 -11.22 13.62
N LYS A 19 4.56 -10.47 12.82
CA LYS A 19 5.04 -9.27 12.12
C LYS A 19 4.45 -7.95 12.63
N VAL A 20 3.60 -7.97 13.65
CA VAL A 20 2.95 -6.78 14.21
C VAL A 20 3.82 -6.07 15.27
N THR A 21 4.99 -6.59 15.59
CA THR A 21 5.93 -5.97 16.54
C THR A 21 7.08 -5.32 15.82
N ASN A 22 6.82 -4.23 15.08
CA ASN A 22 7.87 -3.28 14.74
C ASN A 22 7.68 -2.02 15.61
N PRO A 23 8.51 -1.78 16.65
CA PRO A 23 8.31 -0.71 17.61
C PRO A 23 8.59 0.71 17.07
N GLU A 24 8.90 0.85 15.79
CA GLU A 24 9.22 2.16 15.17
C GLU A 24 8.08 2.78 14.34
N ASN A 25 6.89 2.17 14.31
CA ASN A 25 5.75 2.72 13.57
C ASN A 25 4.57 2.95 14.52
N ASP A 26 4.54 4.10 15.18
CA ASP A 26 3.57 4.53 16.22
C ASP A 26 2.10 4.66 15.74
N ASN A 27 1.72 4.11 14.57
CA ASN A 27 0.39 4.28 13.98
C ASN A 27 -0.27 2.99 13.44
N GLU A 28 0.20 1.80 13.79
CA GLU A 28 -0.56 0.59 13.49
C GLU A 28 -1.79 0.53 14.41
N THR A 29 -2.96 0.27 13.82
CA THR A 29 -4.17 -0.04 14.59
C THR A 29 -3.93 -1.39 15.26
N LEU A 30 -3.41 -1.35 16.49
CA LEU A 30 -3.21 -2.55 17.31
C LEU A 30 -4.57 -3.18 17.57
N LEU A 31 -4.69 -4.49 17.31
CA LEU A 31 -5.81 -5.27 17.80
C LEU A 31 -5.86 -5.14 19.32
N ASN A 32 -6.98 -4.70 19.86
CA ASN A 32 -7.16 -4.73 21.31
C ASN A 32 -7.36 -6.19 21.80
N VAL A 33 -7.31 -6.39 23.09
CA VAL A 33 -7.41 -7.75 23.69
C VAL A 33 -8.73 -8.43 23.32
N GLU A 34 -9.84 -7.67 23.27
CA GLU A 34 -11.16 -8.16 22.88
C GLU A 34 -11.16 -8.67 21.45
N ASP A 35 -10.55 -7.93 20.50
CA ASP A 35 -10.46 -8.33 19.11
C ASP A 35 -9.65 -9.63 18.94
N ILE A 36 -8.59 -9.79 19.72
CA ILE A 36 -7.78 -11.03 19.74
C ILE A 36 -8.62 -12.21 20.27
N ILE A 37 -9.36 -12.01 21.35
CA ILE A 37 -10.23 -13.06 21.94
C ILE A 37 -11.31 -13.47 20.92
N LEU A 38 -11.98 -12.52 20.29
CA LEU A 38 -12.99 -12.79 19.29
C LEU A 38 -12.41 -13.51 18.06
N ASP A 39 -11.25 -13.09 17.56
CA ASP A 39 -10.55 -13.75 16.44
C ASP A 39 -10.24 -15.23 16.74
N ARG A 40 -9.91 -15.57 17.97
CA ARG A 40 -9.65 -16.95 18.39
C ARG A 40 -10.90 -17.81 18.50
N LEU A 41 -12.04 -17.19 18.78
CA LEU A 41 -13.33 -17.88 18.97
C LEU A 41 -14.10 -18.08 17.66
N VAL A 42 -13.98 -17.16 16.69
CA VAL A 42 -14.69 -17.23 15.39
C VAL A 42 -14.49 -18.55 14.64
N PRO A 43 -13.27 -19.09 14.48
CA PRO A 43 -13.05 -20.36 13.78
C PRO A 43 -13.70 -21.56 14.47
N LEU A 44 -13.92 -21.50 15.78
CA LEU A 44 -14.48 -22.59 16.56
C LEU A 44 -15.98 -22.76 16.34
N HIS A 45 -16.70 -21.68 15.96
CA HIS A 45 -18.13 -21.72 15.69
C HIS A 45 -18.51 -22.68 14.55
N THR A 46 -17.61 -22.87 13.59
CA THR A 46 -17.84 -23.75 12.41
C THR A 46 -17.29 -25.15 12.60
N SER A 47 -16.68 -25.48 13.75
CA SER A 47 -16.08 -26.77 14.06
C SER A 47 -16.94 -27.60 15.01
N VAL A 48 -16.65 -28.90 15.11
CA VAL A 48 -17.32 -29.83 16.02
C VAL A 48 -17.11 -29.41 17.49
N ASN A 49 -16.00 -28.72 17.81
CA ASN A 49 -15.72 -28.15 19.11
C ASN A 49 -16.08 -26.65 19.08
N THR A 50 -17.24 -26.30 19.60
CA THR A 50 -17.77 -24.93 19.61
C THR A 50 -17.31 -24.12 20.80
N SER A 51 -16.44 -24.66 21.67
CA SER A 51 -15.93 -23.99 22.88
C SER A 51 -14.43 -24.13 23.04
N ILE A 52 -13.86 -23.20 23.79
CA ILE A 52 -12.46 -23.22 24.20
C ILE A 52 -12.38 -22.96 25.70
N SER A 53 -11.52 -23.72 26.40
CA SER A 53 -11.31 -23.50 27.84
C SER A 53 -10.57 -22.19 28.09
N TYR A 54 -10.83 -21.56 29.24
CA TYR A 54 -10.17 -20.33 29.70
C TYR A 54 -8.65 -20.39 29.49
N GLN A 55 -7.99 -21.47 29.95
CA GLN A 55 -6.54 -21.58 29.87
C GLN A 55 -6.04 -21.61 28.42
N LYS A 56 -6.69 -22.38 27.54
CA LYS A 56 -6.32 -22.41 26.13
C LYS A 56 -6.54 -21.09 25.43
N LEU A 57 -7.64 -20.37 25.75
CA LEU A 57 -7.92 -19.07 25.21
C LEU A 57 -6.87 -18.06 25.63
N LYS A 58 -6.50 -18.06 26.92
CA LYS A 58 -5.45 -17.21 27.47
C LYS A 58 -4.07 -17.50 26.86
N ASP A 59 -3.71 -18.77 26.74
CA ASP A 59 -2.44 -19.18 26.12
C ASP A 59 -2.36 -18.75 24.64
N SER A 60 -3.50 -18.79 23.93
CA SER A 60 -3.58 -18.38 22.53
C SER A 60 -3.54 -16.85 22.31
N ALA A 61 -3.83 -16.07 23.34
CA ALA A 61 -3.80 -14.61 23.30
C ALA A 61 -2.38 -14.03 23.45
N GLY A 62 -1.39 -14.87 23.80
CA GLY A 62 0.02 -14.47 23.83
C GLY A 62 0.42 -13.68 25.08
N ALA A 63 1.35 -12.71 24.92
CA ALA A 63 1.97 -11.96 26.03
C ALA A 63 1.09 -10.87 26.68
N ILE A 64 -0.24 -11.04 26.66
CA ILE A 64 -1.17 -10.12 27.30
C ILE A 64 -1.12 -10.31 28.81
N THR A 65 -1.13 -9.20 29.59
CA THR A 65 -1.19 -9.30 31.04
C THR A 65 -2.49 -9.97 31.49
N SER A 66 -2.42 -10.77 32.56
CA SER A 66 -3.57 -11.51 33.09
C SER A 66 -4.76 -10.60 33.40
N GLU A 67 -4.50 -9.45 34.01
CA GLU A 67 -5.52 -8.48 34.39
C GLU A 67 -6.28 -7.91 33.19
N ASN A 68 -5.56 -7.52 32.12
CA ASN A 68 -6.19 -7.01 30.91
C ASN A 68 -6.99 -8.09 30.18
N PHE A 69 -6.50 -9.34 30.18
CA PHE A 69 -7.21 -10.46 29.57
C PHE A 69 -8.53 -10.76 30.30
N ASP A 70 -8.50 -10.85 31.63
CA ASP A 70 -9.65 -11.18 32.44
C ASP A 70 -10.71 -10.09 32.35
N THR A 71 -10.33 -8.81 32.42
CA THR A 71 -11.25 -7.67 32.24
C THR A 71 -11.89 -7.69 30.86
N SER A 72 -11.12 -7.90 29.80
CA SER A 72 -11.67 -7.96 28.43
C SER A 72 -12.59 -9.15 28.23
N LEU A 73 -12.32 -10.27 28.89
CA LEU A 73 -13.18 -11.46 28.84
C LEU A 73 -14.53 -11.20 29.51
N GLU A 74 -14.52 -10.55 30.70
CA GLU A 74 -15.74 -10.14 31.40
C GLU A 74 -16.55 -9.13 30.58
N ASP A 75 -15.90 -8.14 29.95
CA ASP A 75 -16.55 -7.16 29.10
C ASP A 75 -17.23 -7.81 27.87
N LEU A 76 -16.56 -8.77 27.23
CA LEU A 76 -17.14 -9.51 26.09
C LEU A 76 -18.38 -10.34 26.52
N VAL A 77 -18.36 -10.94 27.72
CA VAL A 77 -19.52 -11.64 28.27
C VAL A 77 -20.66 -10.66 28.58
N ALA A 78 -20.34 -9.51 29.20
CA ALA A 78 -21.32 -8.48 29.52
C ALA A 78 -21.99 -7.89 28.26
N GLN A 79 -21.23 -7.77 27.17
CA GLN A 79 -21.73 -7.34 25.86
C GLN A 79 -22.47 -8.45 25.10
N SER A 80 -22.58 -9.66 25.67
CA SER A 80 -23.18 -10.83 25.02
C SER A 80 -22.50 -11.26 23.72
N LEU A 81 -21.25 -10.91 23.53
CA LEU A 81 -20.44 -11.32 22.37
C LEU A 81 -19.91 -12.76 22.53
N ILE A 82 -19.65 -13.14 23.75
CA ILE A 82 -19.30 -14.50 24.16
C ILE A 82 -20.18 -14.95 25.33
N GLN A 83 -20.19 -16.23 25.59
CA GLN A 83 -20.88 -16.80 26.75
C GLN A 83 -20.06 -17.92 27.37
N SER A 84 -20.21 -18.09 28.70
CA SER A 84 -19.59 -19.20 29.46
C SER A 84 -20.59 -19.70 30.49
N PRO A 85 -21.48 -20.65 30.13
CA PRO A 85 -22.50 -21.17 31.06
C PRO A 85 -21.95 -21.91 32.28
N ASP A 86 -20.76 -22.47 32.16
CA ASP A 86 -20.05 -23.22 33.21
C ASP A 86 -18.95 -22.43 33.91
N GLY A 87 -18.63 -21.22 33.44
CA GLY A 87 -17.53 -20.38 33.92
C GLY A 87 -16.12 -20.86 33.53
N GLU A 88 -16.02 -21.96 32.80
CA GLU A 88 -14.72 -22.57 32.41
C GLU A 88 -14.51 -22.59 30.91
N ASN A 89 -15.58 -22.77 30.14
CA ASN A 89 -15.53 -22.88 28.68
C ASN A 89 -16.28 -21.74 28.04
N TYR A 90 -15.67 -21.13 27.04
CA TYR A 90 -16.17 -19.93 26.33
C TYR A 90 -16.61 -20.27 24.92
N HIS A 91 -17.74 -19.72 24.52
CA HIS A 91 -18.32 -19.82 23.17
C HIS A 91 -18.57 -18.43 22.63
N ILE A 92 -18.34 -18.23 21.34
CA ILE A 92 -18.78 -17.02 20.68
C ILE A 92 -20.29 -17.12 20.36
N THR A 93 -21.03 -16.05 20.59
CA THR A 93 -22.45 -15.97 20.21
C THR A 93 -22.59 -15.64 18.72
N GLU A 94 -23.77 -15.86 18.15
CA GLU A 94 -24.05 -15.44 16.77
C GLU A 94 -23.91 -13.92 16.61
N TYR A 95 -24.31 -13.16 17.61
CA TYR A 95 -24.09 -11.71 17.66
C TYR A 95 -22.59 -11.37 17.71
N GLY A 96 -21.82 -12.08 18.54
CA GLY A 96 -20.36 -11.91 18.63
C GLY A 96 -19.65 -12.19 17.31
N ILE A 97 -20.07 -13.23 16.57
CA ILE A 97 -19.52 -13.53 15.24
C ILE A 97 -19.73 -12.35 14.28
N ASN A 98 -20.95 -11.80 14.25
CA ASN A 98 -21.27 -10.66 13.37
C ASN A 98 -20.43 -9.43 13.73
N ILE A 99 -20.24 -9.14 15.02
CA ILE A 99 -19.39 -8.04 15.48
C ILE A 99 -17.93 -8.29 15.16
N ALA A 100 -17.40 -9.51 15.39
CA ALA A 100 -16.03 -9.87 15.06
C ALA A 100 -15.75 -9.72 13.57
N HIS A 101 -16.62 -10.22 12.70
CA HIS A 101 -16.49 -10.06 11.25
C HIS A 101 -16.47 -8.59 10.84
N LYS A 102 -17.37 -7.78 11.38
CA LYS A 102 -17.41 -6.34 11.10
C LYS A 102 -16.12 -5.64 11.52
N LYS A 103 -15.62 -5.90 12.71
CA LYS A 103 -14.35 -5.34 13.21
C LYS A 103 -13.17 -5.77 12.35
N ILE A 104 -13.09 -7.05 11.97
CA ILE A 104 -12.05 -7.57 11.09
C ILE A 104 -12.08 -6.86 9.73
N GLU A 105 -13.26 -6.68 9.13
CA GLU A 105 -13.42 -5.94 7.87
C GLU A 105 -12.97 -4.48 8.00
N GLU A 106 -13.33 -3.80 9.08
CA GLU A 106 -12.92 -2.42 9.36
C GLU A 106 -11.40 -2.28 9.51
N ILE A 107 -10.77 -3.16 10.28
CA ILE A 107 -9.32 -3.18 10.45
C ILE A 107 -8.63 -3.47 9.13
N TYR A 108 -9.11 -4.47 8.38
CA TYR A 108 -8.55 -4.84 7.09
C TYR A 108 -8.65 -3.70 6.08
N SER A 109 -9.83 -3.05 6.00
CA SER A 109 -10.05 -1.91 5.10
C SER A 109 -9.17 -0.71 5.47
N THR A 110 -8.95 -0.47 6.76
CA THR A 110 -8.10 0.60 7.26
C THR A 110 -6.63 0.35 6.93
N ASN A 111 -6.15 -0.88 7.12
CA ASN A 111 -4.79 -1.26 6.79
C ASN A 111 -4.50 -1.21 5.28
N ILE A 112 -5.47 -1.65 4.45
CA ILE A 112 -5.39 -1.50 2.99
C ILE A 112 -5.26 -0.03 2.61
N LYS A 113 -6.14 0.84 3.11
CA LYS A 113 -6.11 2.28 2.80
C LYS A 113 -4.80 2.93 3.22
N ARG A 114 -4.24 2.52 4.36
CA ARG A 114 -2.93 3.00 4.82
C ARG A 114 -1.81 2.55 3.88
N ALA A 115 -1.78 1.28 3.48
CA ALA A 115 -0.82 0.75 2.53
C ALA A 115 -0.93 1.44 1.16
N GLU A 116 -2.16 1.65 0.67
CA GLU A 116 -2.43 2.40 -0.56
C GLU A 116 -1.89 3.83 -0.46
N LYS A 117 -2.06 4.50 0.69
CA LYS A 117 -1.53 5.85 0.93
C LYS A 117 0.00 5.90 0.89
N VAL A 118 0.68 4.95 1.51
CA VAL A 118 2.15 4.82 1.45
C VAL A 118 2.61 4.61 0.01
N ASN A 119 1.90 3.80 -0.76
CA ASN A 119 2.20 3.57 -2.17
C ASN A 119 1.99 4.84 -3.02
N GLU A 120 0.93 5.63 -2.75
CA GLU A 120 0.74 6.95 -3.37
C GLU A 120 1.92 7.88 -3.09
N GLU A 121 2.39 7.95 -1.85
CA GLU A 121 3.53 8.78 -1.46
C GLU A 121 4.80 8.39 -2.20
N LEU A 122 5.08 7.10 -2.37
CA LEU A 122 6.21 6.61 -3.18
C LEU A 122 6.12 7.07 -4.64
N ALA A 123 4.94 6.92 -5.26
CA ALA A 123 4.72 7.34 -6.64
C ALA A 123 4.81 8.88 -6.80
N LEU A 124 4.34 9.64 -5.80
CA LEU A 124 4.50 11.09 -5.76
C LEU A 124 5.96 11.51 -5.61
N ARG A 125 6.76 10.82 -4.81
CA ARG A 125 8.20 11.07 -4.70
C ARG A 125 8.92 10.86 -6.03
N TYR A 126 8.53 9.85 -6.81
CA TYR A 126 9.07 9.68 -8.16
C TYR A 126 8.85 10.92 -9.04
N HIS A 127 7.64 11.48 -9.05
CA HIS A 127 7.32 12.67 -9.84
C HIS A 127 7.94 13.95 -9.26
N ASN A 128 7.77 14.17 -7.96
CA ASN A 128 8.13 15.45 -7.33
C ASN A 128 9.63 15.53 -7.05
N ASP A 129 10.18 14.57 -6.31
CA ASP A 129 11.57 14.65 -5.88
C ASP A 129 12.52 14.45 -7.06
N ILE A 130 12.31 13.37 -7.86
CA ILE A 130 13.23 13.04 -8.95
C ILE A 130 13.01 13.96 -10.16
N PHE A 131 11.78 14.03 -10.69
CA PHE A 131 11.52 14.74 -11.95
C PHE A 131 11.26 16.22 -11.77
N GLN A 132 10.57 16.67 -10.73
CA GLN A 132 10.30 18.10 -10.54
C GLN A 132 11.46 18.83 -9.87
N GLU A 133 12.03 18.26 -8.81
CA GLU A 133 13.07 18.90 -8.00
C GLU A 133 14.50 18.50 -8.39
N GLY A 134 14.67 17.42 -9.16
CA GLY A 134 15.98 16.95 -9.61
C GLY A 134 16.82 16.27 -8.53
N LYS A 135 16.20 15.78 -7.47
CA LYS A 135 16.83 14.98 -6.41
C LYS A 135 17.07 13.55 -6.89
N LEU A 136 18.09 13.37 -7.71
CA LEU A 136 18.35 12.11 -8.41
C LEU A 136 18.66 10.95 -7.47
N GLU A 137 19.26 11.21 -6.32
CA GLU A 137 19.59 10.23 -5.28
C GLU A 137 18.34 9.51 -4.75
N VAL A 138 17.18 10.15 -4.77
CA VAL A 138 15.91 9.54 -4.37
C VAL A 138 15.57 8.30 -5.20
N ALA A 139 16.07 8.21 -6.43
CA ALA A 139 15.88 7.02 -7.26
C ALA A 139 16.43 5.74 -6.58
N ASP A 140 17.57 5.81 -5.89
CA ASP A 140 18.14 4.67 -5.16
C ASP A 140 17.29 4.30 -3.93
N GLU A 141 16.61 5.29 -3.34
CA GLU A 141 15.78 5.06 -2.16
C GLU A 141 14.47 4.39 -2.51
N ILE A 142 13.80 4.80 -3.60
CA ILE A 142 12.42 4.39 -3.86
C ILE A 142 12.27 3.33 -4.96
N LEU A 143 13.28 3.14 -5.82
CA LEU A 143 13.22 2.15 -6.90
C LEU A 143 13.90 0.85 -6.52
N SER A 144 13.39 -0.26 -7.08
CA SER A 144 14.10 -1.53 -7.07
C SER A 144 15.35 -1.45 -7.94
N PRO A 145 16.45 -2.16 -7.60
CA PRO A 145 17.59 -2.32 -8.51
C PRO A 145 17.20 -2.83 -9.90
N ASP A 146 16.18 -3.68 -9.97
CA ASP A 146 15.64 -4.27 -11.20
C ASP A 146 14.43 -3.51 -11.78
N PHE A 147 14.24 -2.26 -11.38
CA PHE A 147 13.14 -1.41 -11.86
C PHE A 147 13.11 -1.31 -13.39
N VAL A 148 11.89 -1.35 -13.97
CA VAL A 148 11.69 -1.24 -15.42
C VAL A 148 10.61 -0.22 -15.78
N ILE A 149 10.92 0.66 -16.74
CA ILE A 149 9.92 1.52 -17.40
C ILE A 149 9.42 0.84 -18.67
N HIS A 150 8.14 0.56 -18.74
CA HIS A 150 7.46 0.06 -19.94
C HIS A 150 7.00 1.25 -20.81
N ASN A 151 7.96 1.80 -21.57
CA ASN A 151 7.73 2.82 -22.58
C ASN A 151 8.64 2.53 -23.78
N PRO A 152 8.12 1.98 -24.89
CA PRO A 152 8.93 1.63 -26.05
C PRO A 152 9.56 2.85 -26.77
N SER A 153 9.05 4.07 -26.51
CA SER A 153 9.62 5.28 -27.08
C SER A 153 10.90 5.74 -26.39
N LEU A 154 11.21 5.21 -25.19
CA LEU A 154 12.45 5.51 -24.49
C LEU A 154 13.56 4.53 -24.90
N PRO A 155 14.82 5.02 -25.05
CA PRO A 155 15.99 4.17 -25.17
C PRO A 155 16.10 3.14 -24.03
N GLU A 156 16.61 1.96 -24.31
CA GLU A 156 16.66 0.86 -23.34
C GLU A 156 17.47 1.22 -22.09
N GLU A 157 18.56 1.93 -22.24
CA GLU A 157 19.46 2.37 -21.17
C GLU A 157 18.81 3.36 -20.19
N LEU A 158 17.68 3.96 -20.56
CA LEU A 158 16.91 4.89 -19.70
C LEU A 158 15.75 4.20 -18.99
N ARG A 159 15.44 2.96 -19.35
CA ARG A 159 14.28 2.23 -18.86
C ARG A 159 14.58 1.30 -17.68
N LYS A 160 15.86 1.08 -17.34
CA LYS A 160 16.26 0.03 -16.39
C LYS A 160 17.00 0.61 -15.19
N GLY A 161 16.54 0.21 -14.01
CA GLY A 161 17.14 0.50 -12.71
C GLY A 161 17.15 1.99 -12.34
N PRO A 162 17.61 2.31 -11.13
CA PRO A 162 17.74 3.69 -10.67
C PRO A 162 18.62 4.55 -11.57
N GLU A 163 19.74 4.01 -12.08
CA GLU A 163 20.67 4.73 -12.95
C GLU A 163 20.05 5.13 -14.31
N GLY A 164 19.18 4.29 -14.86
CA GLY A 164 18.43 4.63 -16.07
C GLY A 164 17.50 5.80 -15.82
N VAL A 165 16.78 5.78 -14.68
CA VAL A 165 15.88 6.86 -14.28
C VAL A 165 16.63 8.15 -14.00
N LYS A 166 17.78 8.13 -13.33
CA LYS A 166 18.61 9.32 -13.09
C LYS A 166 19.03 9.97 -14.42
N LYS A 167 19.49 9.17 -15.39
CA LYS A 167 19.83 9.66 -16.74
C LYS A 167 18.59 10.25 -17.43
N TYR A 168 17.45 9.59 -17.35
CA TYR A 168 16.20 10.05 -17.95
C TYR A 168 15.74 11.38 -17.34
N ALA A 169 15.75 11.49 -16.00
CA ALA A 169 15.37 12.71 -15.29
C ALA A 169 16.32 13.87 -15.58
N SER A 170 17.65 13.68 -15.50
CA SER A 170 18.66 14.69 -15.87
C SER A 170 18.38 15.23 -17.25
N ALA A 171 18.10 14.31 -18.09
CA ALA A 171 17.76 14.52 -19.44
C ALA A 171 16.62 15.50 -19.66
N ILE A 172 15.53 15.28 -19.05
CA ILE A 172 14.35 16.13 -19.12
C ILE A 172 14.64 17.49 -18.47
N ILE A 173 15.30 17.48 -17.31
CA ILE A 173 15.61 18.68 -16.54
C ILE A 173 16.49 19.63 -17.34
N GLU A 174 17.50 19.12 -18.02
CA GLU A 174 18.41 19.92 -18.86
C GLU A 174 17.76 20.46 -20.13
N SER A 175 16.75 19.74 -20.65
CA SER A 175 16.08 20.09 -21.91
C SER A 175 14.99 21.12 -21.78
N VAL A 176 14.45 21.29 -20.59
CA VAL A 176 13.22 22.06 -20.37
C VAL A 176 13.45 23.05 -19.25
N SER A 177 13.51 24.34 -19.61
CA SER A 177 13.43 25.42 -18.62
C SER A 177 11.99 25.60 -18.14
N ASP A 178 11.80 26.27 -17.02
CA ASP A 178 10.48 26.60 -16.45
C ASP A 178 9.50 25.42 -16.36
N ARG A 179 10.05 24.20 -16.24
CA ARG A 179 9.27 22.97 -16.21
C ARG A 179 8.30 22.92 -15.03
N LYS A 180 7.08 22.53 -15.32
CA LYS A 180 6.03 22.31 -14.33
C LYS A 180 5.38 20.96 -14.55
N LEU A 181 5.55 20.05 -13.60
CA LEU A 181 4.89 18.76 -13.56
C LEU A 181 3.75 18.80 -12.52
N VAL A 182 2.54 18.56 -12.96
CA VAL A 182 1.33 18.59 -12.11
C VAL A 182 0.69 17.22 -12.14
N GLN A 183 0.49 16.64 -10.97
CA GLN A 183 -0.31 15.43 -10.80
C GLN A 183 -1.78 15.85 -10.71
N ASN A 184 -2.55 15.55 -11.75
CA ASN A 184 -3.95 15.95 -11.85
C ASN A 184 -4.86 15.03 -11.03
N ASP A 185 -4.58 13.73 -11.07
CA ASP A 185 -5.28 12.70 -10.30
C ASP A 185 -4.30 11.62 -9.85
N ILE A 186 -4.59 11.01 -8.71
CA ILE A 186 -3.88 9.84 -8.19
C ILE A 186 -4.87 8.82 -7.66
N PHE A 187 -4.66 7.56 -7.99
CA PHE A 187 -5.49 6.44 -7.55
C PHE A 187 -4.61 5.26 -7.16
N ALA A 188 -4.76 4.78 -5.94
CA ALA A 188 -4.11 3.56 -5.50
C ALA A 188 -5.12 2.43 -5.32
N LYS A 189 -4.71 1.22 -5.68
CA LYS A 189 -5.45 -0.01 -5.40
C LYS A 189 -4.48 -1.16 -5.17
N GLY A 190 -4.36 -1.56 -3.90
CA GLY A 190 -3.39 -2.57 -3.48
C GLY A 190 -1.95 -2.13 -3.78
N ASP A 191 -1.27 -2.91 -4.60
CA ASP A 191 0.12 -2.70 -5.00
C ASP A 191 0.31 -1.76 -6.21
N LYS A 192 -0.78 -1.20 -6.75
CA LYS A 192 -0.74 -0.36 -7.95
C LYS A 192 -1.16 1.07 -7.65
N VAL A 193 -0.43 2.02 -8.25
CA VAL A 193 -0.76 3.45 -8.23
C VAL A 193 -0.82 3.96 -9.66
N LEU A 194 -1.89 4.66 -10.00
CA LEU A 194 -2.04 5.38 -11.28
C LEU A 194 -2.00 6.87 -11.01
N ILE A 195 -1.14 7.59 -11.73
CA ILE A 195 -1.10 9.05 -11.75
C ILE A 195 -1.42 9.55 -13.14
N ARG A 196 -2.41 10.45 -13.24
CA ARG A 196 -2.62 11.29 -14.43
C ARG A 196 -1.90 12.61 -14.22
N TRP A 197 -1.08 13.00 -15.18
CA TRP A 197 -0.24 14.17 -15.03
C TRP A 197 -0.25 15.09 -16.26
N THR A 198 0.13 16.34 -16.03
CA THR A 198 0.42 17.35 -17.06
C THR A 198 1.82 17.87 -16.83
N ASN A 199 2.65 17.86 -17.86
CA ASN A 199 3.99 18.44 -17.87
C ASN A 199 4.04 19.56 -18.91
N SER A 200 4.54 20.72 -18.52
CA SER A 200 4.70 21.87 -19.41
C SER A 200 6.05 22.54 -19.19
N GLY A 201 6.49 23.30 -20.18
CA GLY A 201 7.73 24.05 -20.10
C GLY A 201 8.19 24.54 -21.48
N THR A 202 9.39 25.12 -21.54
CA THR A 202 9.99 25.64 -22.75
C THR A 202 11.13 24.72 -23.21
N ASN A 203 11.07 24.27 -24.47
CA ASN A 203 12.10 23.41 -25.05
C ASN A 203 13.38 24.22 -25.34
N MET A 204 14.37 24.07 -24.49
CA MET A 204 15.68 24.70 -24.62
C MET A 204 16.68 23.85 -25.42
N GLY A 205 16.31 22.61 -25.77
CA GLY A 205 17.01 21.72 -26.69
C GLY A 205 18.45 21.40 -26.37
N LEU A 206 18.86 21.57 -25.15
CA LEU A 206 20.20 21.15 -24.71
C LEU A 206 20.36 19.62 -24.72
N TYR A 207 19.33 18.94 -25.24
CA TYR A 207 19.17 17.53 -25.02
C TYR A 207 19.84 16.64 -26.07
N ASN A 208 20.45 15.61 -25.56
CA ASN A 208 21.01 14.50 -26.32
C ASN A 208 20.02 14.04 -27.41
N LYS A 209 20.47 14.04 -28.66
CA LYS A 209 19.74 13.69 -29.88
C LYS A 209 18.89 12.41 -29.81
N THR A 210 19.07 11.61 -28.74
CA THR A 210 18.44 10.30 -28.58
C THR A 210 17.03 10.33 -28.03
N LEU A 211 16.62 11.33 -27.19
CA LEU A 211 15.28 11.36 -26.60
C LEU A 211 14.27 12.19 -27.40
N PHE A 212 14.67 13.36 -27.85
CA PHE A 212 13.74 14.28 -28.51
C PHE A 212 14.16 14.65 -29.93
N GLY A 213 15.29 14.17 -30.41
CA GLY A 213 15.71 14.24 -31.81
C GLY A 213 15.94 15.64 -32.40
N ASN A 214 15.70 16.72 -31.64
CA ASN A 214 15.53 18.06 -32.19
C ASN A 214 16.43 19.09 -31.52
N LYS A 215 16.74 20.12 -32.33
CA LYS A 215 17.39 21.36 -31.88
C LYS A 215 16.51 22.12 -30.91
N PRO A 216 17.10 23.00 -30.04
CA PRO A 216 16.34 23.96 -29.25
C PRO A 216 15.35 24.71 -30.12
N THR A 217 14.07 24.68 -29.76
CA THR A 217 13.06 25.42 -30.49
C THR A 217 12.68 26.72 -29.79
N GLY A 218 12.93 26.83 -28.47
CA GLY A 218 12.45 27.94 -27.64
C GLY A 218 10.93 27.98 -27.50
N LYS A 219 10.22 26.95 -27.96
CA LYS A 219 8.76 26.92 -27.90
C LYS A 219 8.27 26.24 -26.62
N GLN A 220 7.13 26.74 -26.15
CA GLN A 220 6.41 26.10 -25.09
C GLN A 220 5.75 24.80 -25.58
N TYR A 221 5.67 23.80 -24.70
CA TYR A 221 4.96 22.56 -24.93
C TYR A 221 4.07 22.23 -23.73
N VAL A 222 3.07 21.42 -23.97
CA VAL A 222 2.26 20.74 -22.97
C VAL A 222 2.20 19.27 -23.35
N ALA A 223 2.53 18.41 -22.39
CA ALA A 223 2.36 16.96 -22.49
C ALA A 223 1.43 16.49 -21.38
N THR A 224 0.55 15.57 -21.72
CA THR A 224 -0.34 14.91 -20.76
C THR A 224 -0.14 13.42 -20.82
N GLY A 225 -0.24 12.75 -19.68
CA GLY A 225 0.00 11.32 -19.63
C GLY A 225 -0.51 10.63 -18.40
N PHE A 226 -0.25 9.33 -18.40
CA PHE A 226 -0.53 8.42 -17.29
C PHE A 226 0.71 7.59 -17.01
N ASP A 227 1.03 7.49 -15.73
CA ASP A 227 2.03 6.57 -15.21
C ASP A 227 1.34 5.62 -14.24
N GLN A 228 1.44 4.32 -14.51
CA GLN A 228 1.01 3.28 -13.59
C GLN A 228 2.24 2.64 -12.96
N PHE A 229 2.32 2.67 -11.66
CA PHE A 229 3.38 2.08 -10.86
C PHE A 229 2.93 0.74 -10.27
N LEU A 230 3.85 -0.21 -10.20
CA LEU A 230 3.74 -1.44 -9.43
C LEU A 230 4.75 -1.37 -8.28
N ILE A 231 4.26 -1.60 -7.04
CA ILE A 231 5.03 -1.45 -5.82
C ILE A 231 5.11 -2.78 -5.08
N SER A 232 6.28 -3.14 -4.62
CA SER A 232 6.49 -4.34 -3.82
C SER A 232 7.58 -4.10 -2.78
N ASN A 233 7.37 -4.55 -1.54
CA ASN A 233 8.33 -4.42 -0.44
C ASN A 233 8.84 -2.98 -0.23
N GLY A 234 7.95 -1.98 -0.34
CA GLY A 234 8.30 -0.58 -0.18
C GLY A 234 9.16 0.02 -1.29
N LYS A 235 9.22 -0.61 -2.46
CA LYS A 235 9.95 -0.14 -3.64
C LYS A 235 9.06 -0.17 -4.88
N ILE A 236 9.25 0.79 -5.76
CA ILE A 236 8.66 0.75 -7.10
C ILE A 236 9.46 -0.24 -7.93
N ILE A 237 8.79 -1.26 -8.48
CA ILE A 237 9.45 -2.34 -9.24
C ILE A 237 9.24 -2.21 -10.75
N GLU A 238 8.10 -1.65 -11.18
CA GLU A 238 7.78 -1.43 -12.59
C GLU A 238 6.95 -0.15 -12.76
N MET A 239 7.03 0.46 -13.93
CA MET A 239 6.19 1.58 -14.34
C MET A 239 5.77 1.44 -15.80
N TRP A 240 4.49 1.60 -16.08
CA TRP A 240 3.95 1.76 -17.44
C TRP A 240 3.65 3.23 -17.69
N GLN A 241 4.22 3.78 -18.76
CA GLN A 241 4.10 5.19 -19.09
C GLN A 241 3.46 5.37 -20.47
N GLN A 242 2.42 6.19 -20.54
CA GLN A 242 1.77 6.62 -21.78
C GLN A 242 1.57 8.13 -21.74
N TYR A 243 1.98 8.82 -22.79
CA TYR A 243 1.79 10.26 -22.89
C TYR A 243 1.62 10.74 -24.34
N ASN A 244 0.97 11.89 -24.48
CA ASN A 244 0.83 12.61 -25.72
C ASN A 244 1.32 14.05 -25.54
N TYR A 245 1.75 14.65 -26.64
CA TYR A 245 2.03 16.08 -26.70
C TYR A 245 0.86 16.78 -27.39
N ASP A 246 0.22 17.74 -26.70
CA ASP A 246 -0.84 18.58 -27.30
C ASP A 246 -0.25 19.57 -28.29
N SER A 247 1.00 19.96 -28.05
CA SER A 247 1.80 20.80 -28.96
C SER A 247 3.26 20.33 -28.87
N TRP A 248 3.73 19.63 -29.89
CA TRP A 248 5.15 19.35 -30.01
C TRP A 248 5.88 20.57 -30.52
N PRO A 249 6.93 21.05 -29.83
CA PRO A 249 7.68 22.24 -30.25
C PRO A 249 8.63 21.97 -31.43
#